data_86f455b011f5bd95a18bd64d56281917
#
_entry.id   86f455b011f5bd95a18bd64d56281917
#
_cell.length_a   1.000
_cell.length_b   1.000
_cell.length_c   1.000
_cell.angle_alpha   90.00
_cell.angle_beta   90.00
_cell.angle_gamma   90.00
#
_symmetry.space_group_name_H-M   'P 1'
#
loop_
_entity.id
_entity.type
_entity.pdbx_description
1 polymer ?
#
loop_
_entity_poly.entity_id
_entity_poly.type
_entity_poly.pdbx_seq_one_letter_code
_entity_poly.pdbx_strand_id
1 'polypeptide(L)'
;LGMKWENVGIDKQRVLLPLTKNGSSRWVPLTKLAMVILDQAPRTTDRVFTITNVALRQSWERLRNRANLINFTFHDLRHEAISRMFEKGLNVPEVASISGHKTASQLFRYVQVNRRLLA
;
A
#
# COMPACT_ATOMS: atom_id res chain seq x y z
N LEU A 1 -9.59 3.58 -0.75
CA LEU A 1 -10.56 3.82 -1.85
C LEU A 1 -10.84 5.30 -2.14
N GLY A 2 -10.43 6.19 -1.23
CA GLY A 2 -10.66 7.63 -1.42
C GLY A 2 -9.65 8.34 -2.32
N MET A 3 -8.72 7.62 -2.93
CA MET A 3 -7.69 8.20 -3.79
C MET A 3 -8.31 8.91 -4.99
N LYS A 4 -7.84 10.14 -5.26
CA LYS A 4 -8.32 10.95 -6.38
C LYS A 4 -7.23 11.10 -7.44
N TRP A 5 -7.65 11.21 -8.71
CA TRP A 5 -6.71 11.39 -9.81
C TRP A 5 -5.87 12.67 -9.68
N GLU A 6 -6.42 13.73 -9.10
CA GLU A 6 -5.69 14.98 -8.88
C GLU A 6 -4.46 14.81 -7.98
N ASN A 7 -4.44 13.76 -7.15
CA ASN A 7 -3.35 13.47 -6.23
C ASN A 7 -2.34 12.47 -6.79
N VAL A 8 -2.55 11.97 -8.02
CA VAL A 8 -1.63 11.04 -8.68
C VAL A 8 -0.65 11.83 -9.53
N GLY A 9 0.62 11.86 -9.10
CA GLY A 9 1.70 12.50 -9.85
C GLY A 9 2.43 11.50 -10.74
N ILE A 10 1.96 11.32 -11.97
CA ILE A 10 2.52 10.34 -12.90
C ILE A 10 3.96 10.66 -13.27
N ASP A 11 4.26 11.91 -13.53
CA ASP A 11 5.61 12.38 -13.92
C ASP A 11 6.65 12.17 -12.81
N LYS A 12 6.24 12.25 -11.54
CA LYS A 12 7.12 12.04 -10.38
C LYS A 12 6.97 10.66 -9.75
N GLN A 13 6.15 9.78 -10.32
CA GLN A 13 5.88 8.42 -9.83
C GLN A 13 5.50 8.38 -8.36
N ARG A 14 4.58 9.25 -7.95
CA ARG A 14 4.13 9.30 -6.55
C ARG A 14 2.67 9.68 -6.46
N VAL A 15 2.05 9.36 -5.34
CA VAL A 15 0.68 9.73 -5.02
C VAL A 15 0.64 10.46 -3.69
N LEU A 16 -0.14 11.52 -3.62
CA LEU A 16 -0.40 12.23 -2.37
C LEU A 16 -1.56 11.55 -1.62
N LEU A 17 -1.30 11.14 -0.39
CA LEU A 17 -2.36 10.74 0.53
C LEU A 17 -2.64 11.96 1.42
N PRO A 18 -3.77 12.66 1.18
CA PRO A 18 -4.10 13.85 1.95
C PRO A 18 -4.41 13.48 3.40
N LEU A 19 -4.71 14.48 4.21
CA LEU A 19 -4.97 14.34 5.64
C LEU A 19 -5.74 13.06 5.97
N THR A 20 -5.07 12.15 6.67
CA THR A 20 -5.68 10.94 7.22
C THR A 20 -6.22 11.23 8.62
N LYS A 21 -6.84 10.23 9.24
CA LYS A 21 -7.31 10.32 10.63
C LYS A 21 -6.22 10.78 11.60
N ASN A 22 -4.97 10.63 11.22
CA ASN A 22 -3.80 11.00 12.02
C ASN A 22 -3.33 12.43 11.78
N GLY A 23 -4.02 13.20 10.94
CA GLY A 23 -3.74 14.59 10.71
C GLY A 23 -2.51 14.92 9.87
N SER A 24 -1.91 13.94 9.20
CA SER A 24 -0.75 14.17 8.35
C SER A 24 -1.00 13.70 6.93
N SER A 25 -0.55 14.48 5.95
CA SER A 25 -0.49 14.07 4.55
C SER A 25 0.89 13.49 4.25
N ARG A 26 0.98 12.64 3.22
CA ARG A 26 2.27 12.10 2.79
C ARG A 26 2.25 11.75 1.31
N TRP A 27 3.41 11.84 0.70
CA TRP A 27 3.66 11.34 -0.64
C TRP A 27 4.14 9.89 -0.56
N VAL A 28 3.55 9.03 -1.37
CA VAL A 28 3.93 7.62 -1.45
C VAL A 28 4.48 7.35 -2.84
N PRO A 29 5.71 6.80 -2.95
CA PRO A 29 6.27 6.45 -4.24
C PRO A 29 5.51 5.28 -4.87
N LEU A 30 5.42 5.30 -6.20
CA LEU A 30 4.74 4.27 -6.96
C LEU A 30 5.76 3.40 -7.69
N THR A 31 5.56 2.09 -7.64
CA THR A 31 6.35 1.15 -8.44
C THR A 31 6.02 1.31 -9.92
N LYS A 32 6.88 0.80 -10.78
CA LYS A 32 6.62 0.79 -12.23
C LYS A 32 5.34 0.05 -12.56
N LEU A 33 5.09 -1.07 -11.88
CA LEU A 33 3.85 -1.84 -12.07
C LEU A 33 2.63 -1.04 -11.66
N ALA A 34 2.68 -0.34 -10.52
CA ALA A 34 1.59 0.52 -10.08
C ALA A 34 1.31 1.62 -11.11
N MET A 35 2.35 2.22 -11.69
CA MET A 35 2.20 3.22 -12.73
C MET A 35 1.49 2.68 -13.96
N VAL A 36 1.85 1.47 -14.40
CA VAL A 36 1.19 0.81 -15.54
C VAL A 36 -0.28 0.59 -15.27
N ILE A 37 -0.61 0.09 -14.07
CA ILE A 37 -2.00 -0.17 -13.67
C ILE A 37 -2.80 1.13 -13.65
N LEU A 38 -2.26 2.19 -13.08
CA LEU A 38 -2.92 3.49 -13.03
C LEU A 38 -3.10 4.11 -14.41
N ASP A 39 -2.12 3.95 -15.29
CA ASP A 39 -2.18 4.47 -16.66
C ASP A 39 -3.29 3.80 -17.46
N GLN A 40 -3.53 2.51 -17.24
CA GLN A 40 -4.54 1.72 -17.92
C GLN A 40 -5.92 1.84 -17.26
N ALA A 41 -6.01 2.38 -16.06
CA ALA A 41 -7.27 2.48 -15.34
C ALA A 41 -8.19 3.51 -16.00
N PRO A 42 -9.50 3.23 -16.15
CA PRO A 42 -10.44 4.19 -16.73
C PRO A 42 -10.63 5.39 -15.81
N ARG A 43 -10.59 6.59 -16.38
CA ARG A 43 -10.80 7.85 -15.65
C ARG A 43 -12.23 8.35 -15.89
N THR A 44 -13.20 7.63 -15.33
CA THR A 44 -14.61 7.97 -15.51
C THR A 44 -15.12 8.93 -14.46
N THR A 45 -14.46 9.02 -13.31
CA THR A 45 -14.77 9.94 -12.23
C THR A 45 -13.50 10.59 -11.69
N ASP A 46 -13.62 11.46 -10.71
CA ASP A 46 -12.48 12.07 -10.02
C ASP A 46 -11.72 11.04 -9.13
N ARG A 47 -12.36 9.92 -8.82
CA ARG A 47 -11.75 8.85 -8.01
C ARG A 47 -11.02 7.82 -8.86
N VAL A 48 -9.87 7.39 -8.36
CA VAL A 48 -9.09 6.31 -8.99
C VAL A 48 -9.85 4.99 -8.90
N PHE A 49 -10.39 4.68 -7.72
CA PHE A 49 -11.16 3.45 -7.47
C PHE A 49 -12.63 3.79 -7.31
N THR A 50 -13.47 3.23 -8.17
CA THR A 50 -14.91 3.47 -8.16
C THR A 50 -15.69 2.39 -7.44
N ILE A 51 -15.00 1.33 -6.99
CA ILE A 51 -15.60 0.22 -6.25
C ILE A 51 -15.98 0.64 -4.82
N THR A 52 -17.07 0.09 -4.31
CA THR A 52 -17.46 0.31 -2.90
C THR A 52 -16.67 -0.61 -1.96
N ASN A 53 -16.63 -0.26 -0.67
CA ASN A 53 -16.01 -1.11 0.35
C ASN A 53 -16.62 -2.50 0.40
N VAL A 54 -17.95 -2.60 0.29
CA VAL A 54 -18.65 -3.90 0.30
C VAL A 54 -18.27 -4.73 -0.91
N ALA A 55 -18.29 -4.12 -2.10
CA ALA A 55 -17.92 -4.83 -3.33
C ALA A 55 -16.45 -5.28 -3.32
N LEU A 56 -15.55 -4.47 -2.79
CA LEU A 56 -14.14 -4.83 -2.65
C LEU A 56 -13.98 -6.04 -1.72
N ARG A 57 -14.66 -6.03 -0.57
CA ARG A 57 -14.62 -7.14 0.38
C ARG A 57 -15.11 -8.44 -0.25
N GLN A 58 -16.23 -8.37 -0.95
CA GLN A 58 -16.80 -9.55 -1.62
C GLN A 58 -15.87 -10.09 -2.71
N SER A 59 -15.25 -9.20 -3.49
CA SER A 59 -14.27 -9.60 -4.51
C SER A 59 -13.06 -10.26 -3.90
N TRP A 60 -12.58 -9.72 -2.77
CA TRP A 60 -11.45 -10.29 -2.04
C TRP A 60 -11.77 -11.69 -1.51
N GLU A 61 -12.95 -11.88 -0.94
CA GLU A 61 -13.37 -13.19 -0.43
C GLU A 61 -13.43 -14.23 -1.55
N ARG A 62 -13.97 -13.86 -2.72
CA ARG A 62 -14.02 -14.76 -3.88
C ARG A 62 -12.62 -15.13 -4.36
N LEU A 63 -11.72 -14.15 -4.45
CA LEU A 63 -10.34 -14.39 -4.88
C LEU A 63 -9.61 -15.27 -3.88
N ARG A 64 -9.74 -14.97 -2.60
CA ARG A 64 -9.12 -15.74 -1.52
C ARG A 64 -9.58 -17.20 -1.54
N ASN A 65 -10.88 -17.43 -1.69
CA ASN A 65 -11.44 -18.79 -1.74
C ASN A 65 -10.95 -19.57 -2.95
N ARG A 66 -10.87 -18.91 -4.11
CA ARG A 66 -10.31 -19.56 -5.32
C ARG A 66 -8.83 -19.90 -5.17
N ALA A 67 -8.08 -19.09 -4.44
CA ALA A 67 -6.66 -19.32 -4.19
C ALA A 67 -6.40 -20.26 -3.01
N ASN A 68 -7.45 -20.74 -2.33
CA ASN A 68 -7.35 -21.59 -1.13
C ASN A 68 -6.56 -20.92 0.01
N LEU A 69 -6.63 -19.60 0.09
CA LEU A 69 -5.95 -18.82 1.14
C LEU A 69 -6.92 -18.57 2.30
N ILE A 70 -6.97 -19.51 3.23
CA ILE A 70 -7.79 -19.37 4.44
C ILE A 70 -7.08 -18.43 5.41
N ASN A 71 -7.83 -17.51 6.02
CA ASN A 71 -7.34 -16.55 7.02
C ASN A 71 -6.36 -15.50 6.47
N PHE A 72 -6.31 -15.31 5.16
CA PHE A 72 -5.52 -14.24 4.55
C PHE A 72 -6.42 -13.02 4.34
N THR A 73 -6.19 -11.94 5.08
CA THR A 73 -7.01 -10.72 5.01
C THR A 73 -6.46 -9.74 3.98
N PHE A 74 -7.32 -8.82 3.52
CA PHE A 74 -6.88 -7.75 2.62
C PHE A 74 -5.78 -6.90 3.28
N HIS A 75 -5.88 -6.67 4.58
CA HIS A 75 -4.87 -5.91 5.35
C HIS A 75 -3.51 -6.62 5.38
N ASP A 76 -3.48 -7.94 5.25
CA ASP A 76 -2.22 -8.69 5.20
C ASP A 76 -1.36 -8.32 4.00
N LEU A 77 -1.96 -7.78 2.93
CA LEU A 77 -1.20 -7.24 1.80
C LEU A 77 -0.31 -6.07 2.23
N ARG A 78 -0.79 -5.25 3.17
CA ARG A 78 0.00 -4.16 3.73
C ARG A 78 1.21 -4.70 4.51
N HIS A 79 1.01 -5.74 5.31
CA HIS A 79 2.11 -6.38 6.03
C HIS A 79 3.14 -6.96 5.08
N GLU A 80 2.68 -7.61 4.02
CA GLU A 80 3.58 -8.17 3.01
C GLU A 80 4.38 -7.08 2.31
N ALA A 81 3.75 -5.98 1.95
CA ALA A 81 4.43 -4.85 1.30
C ALA A 81 5.52 -4.26 2.20
N ILE A 82 5.23 -4.10 3.50
CA ILE A 82 6.20 -3.59 4.48
C ILE A 82 7.39 -4.54 4.59
N SER A 83 7.13 -5.84 4.71
CA SER A 83 8.18 -6.85 4.77
C SER A 83 9.10 -6.79 3.55
N ARG A 84 8.52 -6.64 2.35
CA ARG A 84 9.28 -6.53 1.11
C ARG A 84 10.13 -5.27 1.04
N MET A 85 9.64 -4.15 1.59
CA MET A 85 10.43 -2.93 1.66
C MET A 85 11.71 -3.14 2.47
N PHE A 86 11.61 -3.79 3.63
CA PHE A 86 12.78 -4.11 4.45
C PHE A 86 13.71 -5.10 3.75
N GLU A 87 13.19 -6.10 3.08
CA GLU A 87 13.97 -7.05 2.30
C GLU A 87 14.76 -6.37 1.20
N LYS A 88 14.22 -5.29 0.63
CA LYS A 88 14.90 -4.49 -0.41
C LYS A 88 15.93 -3.51 0.17
N GLY A 89 16.08 -3.46 1.49
CA GLY A 89 17.09 -2.67 2.14
C GLY A 89 16.65 -1.30 2.64
N LEU A 90 15.34 -0.98 2.59
CA LEU A 90 14.85 0.27 3.17
C LEU A 90 15.01 0.24 4.69
N ASN A 91 15.34 1.37 5.28
CA ASN A 91 15.46 1.49 6.73
C ASN A 91 14.11 1.88 7.37
N VAL A 92 14.06 1.87 8.71
CA VAL A 92 12.82 2.14 9.46
C VAL A 92 12.23 3.51 9.12
N PRO A 93 12.99 4.63 9.11
CA PRO A 93 12.44 5.93 8.72
C PRO A 93 11.87 5.95 7.30
N GLU A 94 12.52 5.30 6.35
CA GLU A 94 12.05 5.22 4.97
C GLU A 94 10.73 4.47 4.86
N VAL A 95 10.64 3.31 5.50
CA VAL A 95 9.39 2.51 5.51
C VAL A 95 8.28 3.28 6.22
N ALA A 96 8.57 3.93 7.35
CA ALA A 96 7.59 4.71 8.10
C ALA A 96 7.01 5.86 7.25
N SER A 97 7.85 6.52 6.45
CA SER A 97 7.38 7.60 5.58
C SER A 97 6.41 7.12 4.50
N ILE A 98 6.58 5.90 4.02
CA ILE A 98 5.70 5.29 3.02
C ILE A 98 4.44 4.72 3.68
N SER A 99 4.60 3.96 4.75
CA SER A 99 3.49 3.25 5.40
C SER A 99 2.62 4.14 6.28
N GLY A 100 3.15 5.29 6.70
CA GLY A 100 2.44 6.20 7.59
C GLY A 100 2.49 5.82 9.06
N HIS A 101 3.35 4.90 9.46
CA HIS A 101 3.55 4.58 10.88
C HIS A 101 4.22 5.75 11.60
N LYS A 102 3.66 6.15 12.75
CA LYS A 102 4.18 7.27 13.53
C LYS A 102 5.30 6.88 14.48
N THR A 103 5.36 5.60 14.87
CA THR A 103 6.36 5.11 15.83
C THR A 103 7.16 3.97 15.23
N ALA A 104 8.45 3.96 15.51
CA ALA A 104 9.35 2.91 15.05
C ALA A 104 8.99 1.54 15.66
N SER A 105 8.44 1.53 16.87
CA SER A 105 8.05 0.28 17.55
C SER A 105 7.07 -0.56 16.76
N GLN A 106 6.19 0.07 15.99
CA GLN A 106 5.23 -0.64 15.15
C GLN A 106 5.89 -1.44 14.02
N LEU A 107 7.12 -1.10 13.67
CA LEU A 107 7.85 -1.71 12.56
C LEU A 107 8.94 -2.70 13.01
N PHE A 108 9.23 -2.80 14.30
CA PHE A 108 10.32 -3.65 14.78
C PHE A 108 10.18 -5.13 14.40
N ARG A 109 8.97 -5.65 14.36
CA ARG A 109 8.74 -7.03 13.95
C ARG A 109 9.24 -7.33 12.53
N TYR A 110 9.21 -6.33 11.64
CA TYR A 110 9.70 -6.46 10.26
C TYR A 110 11.21 -6.36 10.20
N VAL A 111 11.82 -5.54 11.05
CA VAL A 111 13.27 -5.39 11.13
C VAL A 111 13.94 -6.71 11.50
N GLN A 112 13.34 -7.50 12.40
CA GLN A 112 13.86 -8.82 12.78
C GLN A 112 13.96 -9.77 11.60
N VAL A 113 12.98 -9.75 10.68
CA VAL A 113 13.03 -10.54 9.46
C VAL A 113 14.23 -10.13 8.60
N ASN A 114 14.46 -8.83 8.46
CA ASN A 114 15.59 -8.31 7.70
C ASN A 114 16.94 -8.73 8.30
N ARG A 115 17.06 -8.75 9.63
CA ARG A 115 18.26 -9.23 10.32
C ARG A 115 18.58 -10.69 10.01
N ARG A 116 17.58 -11.54 9.89
CA ARG A 116 17.77 -12.95 9.50
C ARG A 116 18.41 -13.08 8.13
N LEU A 117 18.08 -12.18 7.21
CA LEU A 117 18.67 -12.18 5.87
C LEU A 117 20.13 -11.74 5.89
N LEU A 118 20.52 -10.92 6.88
CA LEU A 118 21.88 -10.43 7.03
C LEU A 118 22.78 -11.39 7.81
N ALA A 119 22.19 -12.28 8.56
CA ALA A 119 22.93 -13.29 9.30
C ALA A 119 23.25 -14.49 8.40
#